data_337f885a27610061b1dfe710e318c94b
#
_entry.id   337f885a27610061b1dfe710e318c94b
#
_cell.length_a   1.000
_cell.length_b   1.000
_cell.length_c   1.000
_cell.angle_alpha   90.00
_cell.angle_beta   90.00
_cell.angle_gamma   90.00
#
_symmetry.space_group_name_H-M   'P 1'
#
loop_
_entity.id
_entity.type
_entity.pdbx_description
1 polymer ?
#
loop_
_entity_poly.entity_id
_entity_poly.type
_entity_poly.pdbx_seq_one_letter_code
_entity_poly.pdbx_strand_id
1 'polypeptide(L)'
;MQAKPLDTQDKRTSEIAEAVQAGKADILRLWAAVERFAWQQALRWARAMEGRAGVEESDLLQVAFIALMDTLPTWDADKGEFLTLYGIKLKAALAEACGQRTQRARCDPINSVCRSMDEPIGDEDSDLTLGDTISDEAAEEAFEDVEQRDFQQAVQAALAQLPDAQRDAIIGEFWLGQKPDARARREALRALRHPRIRKPLVEFYR
;
A
#
# COMPACT_ATOMS: atom_id res chain seq x y z
N MET A 1 -37.30 -37.81 -11.12
CA MET A 1 -36.40 -36.79 -10.52
C MET A 1 -37.17 -36.09 -9.43
N GLN A 2 -36.94 -36.49 -8.16
CA GLN A 2 -37.64 -35.88 -7.01
C GLN A 2 -37.02 -34.52 -6.73
N ALA A 3 -37.84 -33.47 -6.72
CA ALA A 3 -37.44 -32.13 -6.32
C ALA A 3 -36.98 -32.16 -4.86
N LYS A 4 -35.75 -31.72 -4.63
CA LYS A 4 -35.06 -31.68 -3.35
C LYS A 4 -35.77 -30.69 -2.40
N PRO A 5 -35.82 -30.91 -1.07
CA PRO A 5 -36.59 -30.11 -0.09
C PRO A 5 -35.91 -28.76 0.23
N LEU A 6 -35.64 -27.93 -0.77
CA LEU A 6 -35.20 -26.55 -0.62
C LEU A 6 -36.32 -25.62 -0.13
N ASP A 7 -37.55 -25.97 -0.45
CA ASP A 7 -38.77 -25.16 -0.21
C ASP A 7 -39.14 -25.00 1.29
N THR A 8 -38.75 -25.94 2.14
CA THR A 8 -39.13 -25.93 3.57
C THR A 8 -38.20 -25.03 4.42
N GLN A 9 -36.93 -24.94 4.06
CA GLN A 9 -35.97 -24.12 4.82
C GLN A 9 -36.13 -22.63 4.51
N ASP A 10 -36.40 -22.29 3.27
CA ASP A 10 -36.58 -20.91 2.81
C ASP A 10 -37.83 -20.29 3.42
N LYS A 11 -38.96 -21.01 3.45
CA LYS A 11 -40.19 -20.58 4.13
C LYS A 11 -39.98 -20.37 5.63
N ARG A 12 -39.29 -21.30 6.30
CA ARG A 12 -38.98 -21.17 7.71
C ARG A 12 -38.09 -19.97 8.03
N THR A 13 -37.15 -19.63 7.12
CA THR A 13 -36.28 -18.47 7.28
C THR A 13 -37.06 -17.17 7.10
N SER A 14 -37.98 -17.11 6.16
CA SER A 14 -38.88 -15.97 5.95
C SER A 14 -39.80 -15.72 7.14
N GLU A 15 -40.38 -16.79 7.72
CA GLU A 15 -41.21 -16.69 8.95
C GLU A 15 -40.39 -16.13 10.13
N ILE A 16 -39.13 -16.54 10.30
CA ILE A 16 -38.26 -16.01 11.34
C ILE A 16 -37.94 -14.53 11.07
N ALA A 17 -37.68 -14.17 9.82
CA ALA A 17 -37.40 -12.77 9.42
C ALA A 17 -38.60 -11.85 9.72
N GLU A 18 -39.83 -12.27 9.42
CA GLU A 18 -41.06 -11.56 9.80
C GLU A 18 -41.17 -11.37 11.30
N ALA A 19 -40.90 -12.45 12.07
CA ALA A 19 -40.96 -12.39 13.54
C ALA A 19 -39.91 -11.41 14.10
N VAL A 20 -38.73 -11.30 13.50
CA VAL A 20 -37.69 -10.34 13.90
C VAL A 20 -38.10 -8.92 13.53
N GLN A 21 -38.63 -8.67 12.32
CA GLN A 21 -39.16 -7.36 11.92
C GLN A 21 -40.30 -6.89 12.84
N ALA A 22 -41.15 -7.82 13.27
CA ALA A 22 -42.25 -7.54 14.23
C ALA A 22 -41.78 -7.40 15.70
N GLY A 23 -40.48 -7.50 15.99
CA GLY A 23 -39.94 -7.43 17.33
C GLY A 23 -40.29 -8.65 18.25
N LYS A 24 -40.76 -9.75 17.65
CA LYS A 24 -41.16 -10.98 18.36
C LYS A 24 -40.03 -12.00 18.51
N ALA A 25 -38.92 -11.81 17.77
CA ALA A 25 -37.75 -12.68 17.79
C ALA A 25 -36.46 -11.85 17.75
N ASP A 26 -35.39 -12.43 18.26
CA ASP A 26 -34.04 -11.83 18.17
C ASP A 26 -33.42 -12.10 16.81
N ILE A 27 -32.63 -11.14 16.32
CA ILE A 27 -31.84 -11.23 15.07
C ILE A 27 -30.87 -12.42 15.11
N LEU A 28 -30.34 -12.79 16.27
CA LEU A 28 -29.47 -13.95 16.44
C LEU A 28 -30.16 -15.27 16.06
N ARG A 29 -31.49 -15.34 16.26
CA ARG A 29 -32.26 -16.49 15.80
C ARG A 29 -32.34 -16.59 14.28
N LEU A 30 -32.44 -15.45 13.61
CA LEU A 30 -32.39 -15.38 12.15
C LEU A 30 -30.98 -15.73 11.65
N TRP A 31 -29.94 -15.19 12.31
CA TRP A 31 -28.55 -15.53 12.01
C TRP A 31 -28.32 -17.04 12.07
N ALA A 32 -28.68 -17.69 13.18
CA ALA A 32 -28.52 -19.13 13.32
C ALA A 32 -29.21 -19.95 12.22
N ALA A 33 -30.31 -19.43 11.63
CA ALA A 33 -30.99 -20.08 10.51
C ALA A 33 -30.25 -19.95 9.17
N VAL A 34 -29.48 -18.87 8.96
CA VAL A 34 -28.76 -18.56 7.70
C VAL A 34 -27.26 -18.75 7.79
N GLU A 35 -26.68 -18.88 8.99
CA GLU A 35 -25.25 -18.95 9.25
C GLU A 35 -24.53 -19.98 8.39
N ARG A 36 -25.09 -21.17 8.25
CA ARG A 36 -24.50 -22.23 7.41
C ARG A 36 -24.41 -21.82 5.93
N PHE A 37 -25.44 -21.14 5.43
CA PHE A 37 -25.44 -20.61 4.07
C PHE A 37 -24.41 -19.48 3.92
N ALA A 38 -24.38 -18.55 4.86
CA ALA A 38 -23.42 -17.45 4.91
C ALA A 38 -21.97 -17.98 4.94
N TRP A 39 -21.70 -18.95 5.81
CA TRP A 39 -20.38 -19.59 5.92
C TRP A 39 -19.94 -20.26 4.62
N GLN A 40 -20.84 -20.97 3.94
CA GLN A 40 -20.53 -21.58 2.64
C GLN A 40 -20.17 -20.54 1.56
N GLN A 41 -20.83 -19.38 1.58
CA GLN A 41 -20.51 -18.30 0.65
C GLN A 41 -19.17 -17.63 1.03
N ALA A 42 -18.96 -17.31 2.30
CA ALA A 42 -17.70 -16.75 2.80
C ALA A 42 -16.50 -17.63 2.46
N LEU A 43 -16.59 -18.94 2.72
CA LEU A 43 -15.53 -19.89 2.40
C LEU A 43 -15.20 -19.96 0.89
N ARG A 44 -16.23 -19.85 0.02
CA ARG A 44 -15.99 -19.78 -1.44
C ARG A 44 -15.21 -18.55 -1.84
N TRP A 45 -15.53 -17.40 -1.22
CA TRP A 45 -14.82 -16.15 -1.48
C TRP A 45 -13.41 -16.17 -0.90
N ALA A 46 -13.23 -16.66 0.33
CA ALA A 46 -11.91 -16.81 0.94
C ALA A 46 -10.96 -17.65 0.07
N ARG A 47 -11.44 -18.82 -0.40
CA ARG A 47 -10.66 -19.69 -1.31
C ARG A 47 -10.35 -19.03 -2.65
N ALA A 48 -11.28 -18.26 -3.20
CA ALA A 48 -11.07 -17.55 -4.46
C ALA A 48 -10.08 -16.37 -4.32
N MET A 49 -9.89 -15.89 -3.09
CA MET A 49 -8.98 -14.79 -2.74
C MET A 49 -7.70 -15.27 -2.06
N GLU A 50 -7.44 -16.57 -2.05
CA GLU A 50 -6.23 -17.15 -1.44
C GLU A 50 -4.96 -16.45 -1.95
N GLY A 51 -4.07 -16.07 -1.01
CA GLY A 51 -2.86 -15.30 -1.30
C GLY A 51 -3.05 -13.78 -1.46
N ARG A 52 -4.26 -13.24 -1.23
CA ARG A 52 -4.48 -11.80 -1.16
C ARG A 52 -4.50 -11.35 0.29
N ALA A 53 -3.77 -10.28 0.58
CA ALA A 53 -3.70 -9.73 1.93
C ALA A 53 -5.07 -9.23 2.43
N GLY A 54 -5.37 -9.48 3.70
CA GLY A 54 -6.50 -8.89 4.40
C GLY A 54 -7.86 -9.53 4.13
N VAL A 55 -7.93 -10.72 3.54
CA VAL A 55 -9.21 -11.44 3.34
C VAL A 55 -9.19 -12.76 4.10
N GLU A 56 -9.66 -12.71 5.34
CA GLU A 56 -9.84 -13.89 6.18
C GLU A 56 -11.30 -14.38 6.18
N GLU A 57 -11.50 -15.67 6.43
CA GLU A 57 -12.83 -16.27 6.49
C GLU A 57 -13.68 -15.63 7.60
N SER A 58 -13.06 -15.33 8.75
CA SER A 58 -13.70 -14.67 9.89
C SER A 58 -14.26 -13.29 9.55
N ASP A 59 -13.51 -12.51 8.74
CA ASP A 59 -13.93 -11.18 8.32
C ASP A 59 -15.10 -11.24 7.34
N LEU A 60 -15.06 -12.21 6.43
CA LEU A 60 -16.15 -12.42 5.49
C LEU A 60 -17.44 -12.89 6.18
N LEU A 61 -17.33 -13.62 7.30
CA LEU A 61 -18.49 -13.96 8.15
C LEU A 61 -19.07 -12.73 8.84
N GLN A 62 -18.26 -11.82 9.32
CA GLN A 62 -18.72 -10.54 9.87
C GLN A 62 -19.42 -9.70 8.79
N VAL A 63 -18.87 -9.63 7.59
CA VAL A 63 -19.52 -8.98 6.44
C VAL A 63 -20.86 -9.62 6.13
N ALA A 64 -20.95 -10.95 6.22
CA ALA A 64 -22.21 -11.67 6.00
C ALA A 64 -23.27 -11.33 7.06
N PHE A 65 -22.88 -11.17 8.34
CA PHE A 65 -23.79 -10.74 9.39
C PHE A 65 -24.25 -9.29 9.18
N ILE A 66 -23.36 -8.39 8.79
CA ILE A 66 -23.74 -7.00 8.45
C ILE A 66 -24.73 -6.99 7.29
N ALA A 67 -24.47 -7.77 6.24
CA ALA A 67 -25.39 -7.90 5.10
C ALA A 67 -26.77 -8.44 5.50
N LEU A 68 -26.85 -9.29 6.54
CA LEU A 68 -28.12 -9.73 7.10
C LEU A 68 -28.88 -8.58 7.76
N MET A 69 -28.20 -7.79 8.59
CA MET A 69 -28.78 -6.61 9.24
C MET A 69 -29.31 -5.60 8.22
N ASP A 70 -28.57 -5.36 7.14
CA ASP A 70 -28.96 -4.44 6.06
C ASP A 70 -30.10 -5.00 5.18
N THR A 71 -30.23 -6.32 5.12
CA THR A 71 -31.29 -6.96 4.32
C THR A 71 -32.63 -6.89 5.04
N LEU A 72 -32.65 -7.12 6.33
CA LEU A 72 -33.86 -7.26 7.13
C LEU A 72 -34.83 -6.07 7.00
N PRO A 73 -34.42 -4.80 7.17
CA PRO A 73 -35.33 -3.67 7.06
C PRO A 73 -35.86 -3.41 5.65
N THR A 74 -35.19 -3.94 4.61
CA THR A 74 -35.54 -3.70 3.21
C THR A 74 -36.31 -4.87 2.59
N TRP A 75 -36.42 -5.98 3.32
CA TRP A 75 -37.15 -7.14 2.83
C TRP A 75 -38.65 -6.99 3.04
N ASP A 76 -39.43 -7.48 2.07
CA ASP A 76 -40.87 -7.45 2.03
C ASP A 76 -41.37 -8.87 1.68
N ALA A 77 -42.18 -9.45 2.57
CA ALA A 77 -42.67 -10.82 2.43
C ALA A 77 -43.52 -11.01 1.17
N ASP A 78 -44.22 -9.98 0.72
CA ASP A 78 -45.07 -10.04 -0.47
C ASP A 78 -44.23 -10.06 -1.78
N LYS A 79 -42.96 -9.68 -1.72
CA LYS A 79 -42.04 -9.60 -2.89
C LYS A 79 -41.18 -10.83 -3.09
N GLY A 80 -41.15 -11.73 -2.12
CA GLY A 80 -40.38 -12.97 -2.24
C GLY A 80 -39.68 -13.44 -0.96
N GLU A 81 -39.01 -14.58 -1.08
CA GLU A 81 -38.35 -15.24 0.05
C GLU A 81 -37.15 -14.44 0.57
N PHE A 82 -37.02 -14.39 1.91
CA PHE A 82 -35.93 -13.67 2.59
C PHE A 82 -34.54 -14.13 2.13
N LEU A 83 -34.33 -15.44 2.04
CA LEU A 83 -33.01 -16.01 1.68
C LEU A 83 -32.58 -15.64 0.27
N THR A 84 -33.51 -15.44 -0.64
CA THR A 84 -33.22 -14.97 -2.01
C THR A 84 -32.66 -13.55 -2.01
N LEU A 85 -33.30 -12.59 -1.32
CA LEU A 85 -32.84 -11.22 -1.20
C LEU A 85 -31.52 -11.15 -0.43
N TYR A 86 -31.44 -11.89 0.68
CA TYR A 86 -30.20 -11.98 1.45
C TYR A 86 -29.05 -12.51 0.62
N GLY A 87 -29.24 -13.56 -0.16
CA GLY A 87 -28.20 -14.12 -1.04
C GLY A 87 -27.67 -13.13 -2.09
N ILE A 88 -28.54 -12.28 -2.65
CA ILE A 88 -28.13 -11.22 -3.59
C ILE A 88 -27.29 -10.16 -2.87
N LYS A 89 -27.76 -9.66 -1.72
CA LYS A 89 -27.04 -8.65 -0.94
C LYS A 89 -25.72 -9.19 -0.36
N LEU A 90 -25.75 -10.42 0.14
CA LEU A 90 -24.55 -11.10 0.63
C LEU A 90 -23.47 -11.20 -0.45
N LYS A 91 -23.84 -11.64 -1.65
CA LYS A 91 -22.90 -11.72 -2.77
C LYS A 91 -22.29 -10.35 -3.12
N ALA A 92 -23.11 -9.30 -3.11
CA ALA A 92 -22.64 -7.94 -3.36
C ALA A 92 -21.67 -7.44 -2.26
N ALA A 93 -22.01 -7.70 -0.99
CA ALA A 93 -21.19 -7.32 0.15
C ALA A 93 -19.84 -8.07 0.18
N LEU A 94 -19.84 -9.38 -0.09
CA LEU A 94 -18.60 -10.17 -0.19
C LEU A 94 -17.74 -9.73 -1.37
N ALA A 95 -18.34 -9.41 -2.52
CA ALA A 95 -17.60 -8.87 -3.67
C ALA A 95 -16.98 -7.50 -3.38
N GLU A 96 -17.65 -6.68 -2.58
CA GLU A 96 -17.12 -5.38 -2.13
C GLU A 96 -15.96 -5.55 -1.15
N ALA A 97 -16.14 -6.38 -0.14
CA ALA A 97 -15.10 -6.69 0.86
C ALA A 97 -13.83 -7.27 0.23
N CYS A 98 -13.98 -8.07 -0.84
CA CYS A 98 -12.85 -8.64 -1.59
C CYS A 98 -12.32 -7.72 -2.71
N GLY A 99 -12.76 -6.46 -2.82
CA GLY A 99 -12.33 -5.56 -3.89
C GLY A 99 -12.74 -6.01 -5.30
N GLN A 100 -13.76 -6.86 -5.44
CA GLN A 100 -14.17 -7.45 -6.71
C GLN A 100 -15.46 -6.84 -7.30
N ARG A 101 -16.03 -5.82 -6.64
CA ARG A 101 -17.32 -5.25 -7.04
C ARG A 101 -17.26 -4.46 -8.34
N THR A 102 -16.19 -3.72 -8.56
CA THR A 102 -16.01 -2.87 -9.75
C THR A 102 -14.72 -3.21 -10.49
N GLN A 103 -14.67 -2.89 -11.79
CA GLN A 103 -13.43 -3.05 -12.57
C GLN A 103 -12.26 -2.25 -11.97
N ARG A 104 -12.53 -1.03 -11.50
CA ARG A 104 -11.53 -0.19 -10.83
C ARG A 104 -10.97 -0.86 -9.58
N ALA A 105 -11.84 -1.41 -8.72
CA ALA A 105 -11.42 -2.11 -7.51
C ALA A 105 -10.59 -3.36 -7.82
N ARG A 106 -10.91 -4.08 -8.90
CA ARG A 106 -10.13 -5.26 -9.33
C ARG A 106 -8.72 -4.92 -9.81
N CYS A 107 -8.55 -3.74 -10.40
CA CYS A 107 -7.26 -3.26 -10.90
C CYS A 107 -6.48 -2.45 -9.87
N ASP A 108 -7.02 -2.26 -8.66
CA ASP A 108 -6.34 -1.56 -7.59
C ASP A 108 -5.17 -2.43 -7.07
N PRO A 109 -3.94 -1.92 -7.06
CA PRO A 109 -2.78 -2.65 -6.54
C PRO A 109 -2.96 -3.15 -5.09
N ILE A 110 -3.69 -2.41 -4.25
CA ILE A 110 -4.00 -2.80 -2.86
C ILE A 110 -4.78 -4.12 -2.80
N ASN A 111 -5.63 -4.39 -3.79
CA ASN A 111 -6.42 -5.62 -3.88
C ASN A 111 -5.68 -6.76 -4.62
N SER A 112 -4.43 -6.54 -5.02
CA SER A 112 -3.58 -7.56 -5.63
C SER A 112 -2.92 -8.46 -4.57
N VAL A 113 -2.25 -9.52 -5.04
CA VAL A 113 -1.45 -10.36 -4.15
C VAL A 113 -0.26 -9.55 -3.65
N CYS A 114 -0.19 -9.32 -2.34
CA CYS A 114 0.92 -8.64 -1.67
C CYS A 114 1.70 -9.67 -0.84
N ARG A 115 3.02 -9.49 -0.78
CA ARG A 115 3.88 -10.22 0.15
C ARG A 115 4.07 -9.40 1.41
N SER A 116 4.16 -10.05 2.57
CA SER A 116 4.50 -9.37 3.82
C SER A 116 5.97 -8.93 3.78
N MET A 117 6.24 -7.73 4.26
CA MET A 117 7.62 -7.27 4.47
C MET A 117 8.34 -8.06 5.56
N ASP A 118 7.58 -8.64 6.51
CA ASP A 118 8.09 -9.50 7.58
C ASP A 118 8.26 -10.97 7.13
N GLU A 119 8.00 -11.27 5.85
CA GLU A 119 8.19 -12.63 5.33
C GLU A 119 9.68 -13.00 5.37
N PRO A 120 10.05 -14.10 6.05
CA PRO A 120 11.45 -14.52 6.16
C PRO A 120 12.01 -14.90 4.79
N ILE A 121 13.24 -14.48 4.52
CA ILE A 121 13.98 -14.84 3.30
C ILE A 121 15.22 -15.62 3.69
N GLY A 122 15.36 -16.83 3.15
CA GLY A 122 16.52 -17.69 3.36
C GLY A 122 16.18 -18.97 4.11
N ASP A 123 17.21 -19.59 4.71
CA ASP A 123 17.09 -20.82 5.46
C ASP A 123 16.44 -20.58 6.84
N GLU A 124 15.96 -21.65 7.50
CA GLU A 124 15.21 -21.62 8.78
C GLU A 124 15.92 -20.87 9.92
N ASP A 125 17.25 -20.69 9.85
CA ASP A 125 18.07 -19.98 10.84
C ASP A 125 18.33 -18.49 10.45
N SER A 126 17.73 -17.97 9.37
CA SER A 126 17.95 -16.60 8.92
C SER A 126 16.90 -15.67 9.52
N ASP A 127 17.35 -14.66 10.29
CA ASP A 127 16.49 -13.57 10.77
C ASP A 127 16.17 -12.52 9.68
N LEU A 128 16.60 -12.75 8.41
CA LEU A 128 16.44 -11.81 7.31
C LEU A 128 15.00 -11.82 6.80
N THR A 129 14.39 -10.66 6.71
CA THR A 129 13.04 -10.45 6.18
C THR A 129 13.05 -9.85 4.77
N LEU A 130 11.90 -9.91 4.06
CA LEU A 130 11.74 -9.25 2.76
C LEU A 130 11.98 -7.74 2.88
N GLY A 131 11.57 -7.13 3.98
CA GLY A 131 11.77 -5.72 4.27
C GLY A 131 13.25 -5.32 4.31
N ASP A 132 14.11 -6.18 4.87
CA ASP A 132 15.55 -5.91 4.98
C ASP A 132 16.29 -5.91 3.63
N THR A 133 15.66 -6.45 2.58
CA THR A 133 16.23 -6.48 1.22
C THR A 133 15.80 -5.31 0.35
N ILE A 134 14.87 -4.48 0.82
CA ILE A 134 14.39 -3.32 0.08
C ILE A 134 15.32 -2.14 0.39
N SER A 135 15.95 -1.58 -0.65
CA SER A 135 16.78 -0.37 -0.51
C SER A 135 15.90 0.84 -0.14
N ASP A 136 16.38 1.64 0.79
CA ASP A 136 15.78 2.94 1.11
C ASP A 136 16.42 4.02 0.23
N GLU A 137 15.78 4.32 -0.90
CA GLU A 137 16.25 5.35 -1.85
C GLU A 137 16.35 6.75 -1.17
N ALA A 138 15.44 7.05 -0.23
CA ALA A 138 15.47 8.33 0.48
C ALA A 138 16.68 8.45 1.44
N ALA A 139 17.10 7.33 2.03
CA ALA A 139 18.32 7.30 2.83
C ALA A 139 19.57 7.45 1.95
N GLU A 140 19.62 6.83 0.78
CA GLU A 140 20.71 6.98 -0.19
C GLU A 140 20.83 8.43 -0.66
N GLU A 141 19.71 9.08 -1.06
CA GLU A 141 19.68 10.50 -1.41
C GLU A 141 20.18 11.40 -0.27
N ALA A 142 19.82 11.09 0.98
CA ALA A 142 20.26 11.85 2.14
C ALA A 142 21.78 11.76 2.35
N PHE A 143 22.40 10.61 2.09
CA PHE A 143 23.85 10.44 2.13
C PHE A 143 24.55 11.18 0.99
N GLU A 144 24.03 11.12 -0.23
CA GLU A 144 24.54 11.88 -1.37
C GLU A 144 24.48 13.39 -1.11
N ASP A 145 23.41 13.88 -0.50
CA ASP A 145 23.27 15.29 -0.09
C ASP A 145 24.34 15.74 0.90
N VAL A 146 24.72 14.87 1.83
CA VAL A 146 25.79 15.17 2.81
C VAL A 146 27.14 15.25 2.08
N GLU A 147 27.47 14.26 1.26
CA GLU A 147 28.71 14.25 0.48
C GLU A 147 28.82 15.49 -0.44
N GLN A 148 27.71 15.85 -1.08
CA GLN A 148 27.67 17.03 -1.95
C GLN A 148 27.86 18.33 -1.16
N ARG A 149 27.30 18.46 0.05
CA ARG A 149 27.52 19.62 0.92
C ARG A 149 28.97 19.71 1.38
N ASP A 150 29.58 18.61 1.77
CA ASP A 150 30.97 18.54 2.18
C ASP A 150 31.89 18.92 1.02
N PHE A 151 31.63 18.42 -0.18
CA PHE A 151 32.35 18.82 -1.39
C PHE A 151 32.19 20.32 -1.67
N GLN A 152 30.97 20.87 -1.59
CA GLN A 152 30.72 22.30 -1.77
C GLN A 152 31.48 23.15 -0.75
N GLN A 153 31.53 22.74 0.50
CA GLN A 153 32.28 23.41 1.54
C GLN A 153 33.79 23.37 1.25
N ALA A 154 34.32 22.23 0.82
CA ALA A 154 35.72 22.10 0.43
C ALA A 154 36.07 22.99 -0.76
N VAL A 155 35.19 23.09 -1.77
CA VAL A 155 35.38 24.01 -2.89
C VAL A 155 35.37 25.48 -2.44
N GLN A 156 34.39 25.86 -1.59
CA GLN A 156 34.34 27.23 -1.05
C GLN A 156 35.57 27.58 -0.23
N ALA A 157 36.06 26.67 0.60
CA ALA A 157 37.27 26.84 1.39
C ALA A 157 38.51 26.97 0.49
N ALA A 158 38.56 26.24 -0.64
CA ALA A 158 39.64 26.37 -1.62
C ALA A 158 39.61 27.74 -2.34
N LEU A 159 38.41 28.18 -2.73
CA LEU A 159 38.24 29.51 -3.37
C LEU A 159 38.53 30.67 -2.42
N ALA A 160 38.21 30.52 -1.13
CA ALA A 160 38.51 31.54 -0.13
C ALA A 160 40.01 31.78 0.09
N GLN A 161 40.88 30.83 -0.29
CA GLN A 161 42.35 30.99 -0.22
C GLN A 161 42.93 31.79 -1.41
N LEU A 162 42.11 32.05 -2.45
CA LEU A 162 42.53 32.84 -3.59
C LEU A 162 42.33 34.33 -3.36
N PRO A 163 43.20 35.20 -3.96
CA PRO A 163 42.95 36.64 -4.03
C PRO A 163 41.62 36.93 -4.77
N ASP A 164 40.95 38.03 -4.41
CA ASP A 164 39.59 38.35 -4.91
C ASP A 164 39.50 38.32 -6.48
N ALA A 165 40.44 38.94 -7.15
CA ALA A 165 40.46 38.97 -8.62
C ALA A 165 40.57 37.56 -9.24
N GLN A 166 41.30 36.65 -8.60
CA GLN A 166 41.44 35.26 -9.05
C GLN A 166 40.18 34.42 -8.74
N ARG A 167 39.59 34.64 -7.59
CA ARG A 167 38.35 34.00 -7.17
C ARG A 167 37.19 34.43 -8.09
N ASP A 168 37.04 35.72 -8.36
CA ASP A 168 36.01 36.27 -9.20
C ASP A 168 36.13 35.74 -10.65
N ALA A 169 37.37 35.56 -11.14
CA ALA A 169 37.61 34.97 -12.47
C ALA A 169 37.13 33.51 -12.57
N ILE A 170 37.31 32.72 -11.49
CA ILE A 170 36.83 31.32 -11.47
C ILE A 170 35.30 31.28 -11.28
N ILE A 171 34.74 32.06 -10.36
CA ILE A 171 33.28 32.12 -10.18
C ILE A 171 32.59 32.64 -11.41
N GLY A 172 33.12 33.69 -12.04
CA GLY A 172 32.59 34.26 -13.28
C GLY A 172 32.53 33.22 -14.41
N GLU A 173 33.60 32.45 -14.60
CA GLU A 173 33.67 31.44 -15.68
C GLU A 173 32.75 30.24 -15.43
N PHE A 174 32.86 29.63 -14.24
CA PHE A 174 32.25 28.32 -13.98
C PHE A 174 30.81 28.39 -13.45
N TRP A 175 30.44 29.47 -12.76
CA TRP A 175 29.07 29.62 -12.23
C TRP A 175 28.21 30.60 -13.02
N LEU A 176 28.82 31.70 -13.52
CA LEU A 176 28.09 32.77 -14.21
C LEU A 176 28.20 32.71 -15.75
N GLY A 177 29.02 31.80 -16.29
CA GLY A 177 29.24 31.70 -17.73
C GLY A 177 29.87 32.96 -18.36
N GLN A 178 30.53 33.79 -17.56
CA GLN A 178 31.14 35.03 -17.98
C GLN A 178 32.56 34.74 -18.50
N LYS A 179 33.04 35.60 -19.42
CA LYS A 179 34.39 35.50 -19.94
C LYS A 179 35.38 36.19 -18.96
N PRO A 180 36.22 35.44 -18.26
CA PRO A 180 37.10 35.99 -17.22
C PRO A 180 38.32 36.67 -17.86
N ASP A 181 39.03 37.51 -17.05
CA ASP A 181 40.35 37.95 -17.42
C ASP A 181 41.33 36.76 -17.55
N ALA A 182 41.98 36.64 -18.71
CA ALA A 182 42.78 35.46 -19.02
C ALA A 182 44.04 35.31 -18.11
N ARG A 183 44.52 36.44 -17.53
CA ARG A 183 45.66 36.43 -16.62
C ARG A 183 45.21 35.93 -15.21
N ALA A 184 44.19 36.56 -14.69
CA ALA A 184 43.64 36.17 -13.40
C ALA A 184 43.18 34.68 -13.38
N ARG A 185 42.54 34.21 -14.43
CA ARG A 185 42.17 32.80 -14.64
C ARG A 185 43.39 31.86 -14.56
N ARG A 186 44.45 32.17 -15.31
CA ARG A 186 45.65 31.30 -15.34
C ARG A 186 46.34 31.25 -13.97
N GLU A 187 46.43 32.40 -13.28
CA GLU A 187 47.00 32.47 -11.95
C GLU A 187 46.14 31.70 -10.94
N ALA A 188 44.81 31.82 -11.00
CA ALA A 188 43.88 31.10 -10.13
C ALA A 188 44.01 29.57 -10.32
N LEU A 189 43.99 29.08 -11.56
CA LEU A 189 44.15 27.65 -11.86
C LEU A 189 45.52 27.11 -11.39
N ARG A 190 46.58 27.94 -11.45
CA ARG A 190 47.90 27.58 -10.93
C ARG A 190 47.90 27.48 -9.43
N ALA A 191 47.23 28.43 -8.73
CA ALA A 191 47.10 28.42 -7.28
C ALA A 191 46.28 27.24 -6.77
N LEU A 192 45.15 26.90 -7.42
CA LEU A 192 44.33 25.77 -7.09
C LEU A 192 45.03 24.40 -7.24
N ARG A 193 46.02 24.31 -8.12
CA ARG A 193 46.88 23.11 -8.28
C ARG A 193 47.93 22.96 -7.17
N HIS A 194 48.10 23.96 -6.32
CA HIS A 194 49.03 23.84 -5.22
C HIS A 194 48.63 22.75 -4.23
N PRO A 195 49.53 21.89 -3.74
CA PRO A 195 49.22 20.77 -2.89
C PRO A 195 48.38 21.09 -1.65
N ARG A 196 48.56 22.25 -1.05
CA ARG A 196 47.78 22.69 0.11
C ARG A 196 46.29 22.88 -0.18
N ILE A 197 45.96 23.37 -1.37
CA ILE A 197 44.58 23.65 -1.78
C ILE A 197 43.98 22.41 -2.45
N ARG A 198 44.79 21.68 -3.24
CA ARG A 198 44.35 20.52 -3.97
C ARG A 198 44.03 19.32 -3.08
N LYS A 199 44.78 19.06 -2.03
CA LYS A 199 44.69 17.83 -1.23
C LYS A 199 43.29 17.60 -0.68
N PRO A 200 42.57 18.53 -0.06
CA PRO A 200 41.20 18.33 0.42
C PRO A 200 40.21 18.03 -0.69
N LEU A 201 40.42 18.56 -1.90
CA LEU A 201 39.52 18.35 -3.04
C LEU A 201 39.69 16.96 -3.70
N VAL A 202 40.90 16.38 -3.65
CA VAL A 202 41.17 15.08 -4.26
C VAL A 202 40.51 13.94 -3.49
N GLU A 203 40.21 14.10 -2.21
CA GLU A 203 39.52 13.11 -1.41
C GLU A 203 38.10 12.80 -1.91
N PHE A 204 37.45 13.74 -2.58
CA PHE A 204 36.13 13.59 -3.20
C PHE A 204 36.16 12.96 -4.59
N TYR A 205 37.32 12.70 -5.17
CA TYR A 205 37.51 12.11 -6.51
C TYR A 205 38.04 10.66 -6.48
N ARG A 206 37.75 9.91 -5.44
CA ARG A 206 38.15 8.51 -5.35
C ARG A 206 37.02 7.53 -5.62
#